data_580e5cfbecfa871af75db48393434702
#
_entry.id   580e5cfbecfa871af75db48393434702
#
_cell.length_a   1.000
_cell.length_b   1.000
_cell.length_c   1.000
_cell.angle_alpha   90.00
_cell.angle_beta   90.00
_cell.angle_gamma   90.00
#
_symmetry.space_group_name_H-M   'P 1'
#
loop_
_entity.id
_entity.type
_entity.pdbx_description
1 polymer ?
#
loop_
_entity_poly.entity_id
_entity_poly.type
_entity_poly.pdbx_seq_one_letter_code
_entity_poly.pdbx_strand_id
1 'polypeptide(L)'
;MAKEQRGGVFTLGDVGELQETGSWNTASDVWLIGSPVLVKESSFGYHAGGSAGLAPLSNLDRIDYSNDTSIAAARGPLTGQRYYPAGNSSSAHAYFAGGAAPGEVSSMNRIDYSNDTSGVTVKGTMTVARDKFAGAGNVNFGYFAGGAPGPLSTVDRMEYANDTATATPKGSLSTPATHVTGTGNQSNAYFGSFATKSTINRLDYSSDSTACVTKGPLTLALFGAASATNGNLYGYFAGGTGNPPNYSTVNRIDYS
;
A
#
# COMPACT_ATOMS: atom_id res chain seq x y z
N MET A 1 -13.74 38.34 15.31
CA MET A 1 -12.59 38.32 16.21
C MET A 1 -11.43 37.69 15.47
N ALA A 2 -10.27 38.34 15.48
CA ALA A 2 -9.07 37.77 14.79
C ALA A 2 -8.67 36.49 15.53
N LYS A 3 -8.44 35.43 14.76
CA LYS A 3 -7.88 34.16 15.29
C LYS A 3 -6.47 34.44 15.83
N GLU A 4 -6.28 34.24 17.13
CA GLU A 4 -4.96 34.37 17.75
C GLU A 4 -4.11 33.17 17.32
N GLN A 5 -3.03 33.45 16.58
CA GLN A 5 -2.07 32.43 16.19
C GLN A 5 -1.13 32.19 17.37
N ARG A 6 -1.36 31.13 18.14
CA ARG A 6 -0.44 30.68 19.20
C ARG A 6 0.56 29.69 18.62
N GLY A 7 1.81 30.10 18.54
CA GLY A 7 2.93 29.16 18.33
C GLY A 7 3.31 28.50 19.65
N GLY A 8 3.33 27.18 19.72
CA GLY A 8 3.73 26.43 20.91
C GLY A 8 3.38 24.95 20.83
N VAL A 9 3.83 24.17 21.82
CA VAL A 9 3.45 22.76 21.99
C VAL A 9 2.13 22.74 22.74
N PHE A 10 1.08 22.16 22.13
CA PHE A 10 -0.24 21.97 22.77
C PHE A 10 -0.29 20.63 23.49
N THR A 11 -0.88 20.61 24.68
CA THR A 11 -1.24 19.37 25.37
C THR A 11 -2.58 18.85 24.87
N LEU A 12 -2.91 17.58 25.14
CA LEU A 12 -4.23 17.02 24.82
C LEU A 12 -5.38 17.81 25.50
N GLY A 13 -5.11 18.42 26.66
CA GLY A 13 -6.07 19.29 27.34
C GLY A 13 -6.34 20.58 26.54
N ASP A 14 -5.28 21.22 26.01
CA ASP A 14 -5.42 22.45 25.22
C ASP A 14 -6.21 22.18 23.93
N VAL A 15 -6.02 21.03 23.29
CA VAL A 15 -6.79 20.61 22.10
C VAL A 15 -8.27 20.42 22.45
N GLY A 16 -8.58 19.77 23.58
CA GLY A 16 -9.95 19.57 24.04
C GLY A 16 -10.67 20.90 24.31
N GLU A 17 -10.02 21.83 25.00
CA GLU A 17 -10.60 23.16 25.31
C GLU A 17 -10.83 23.99 24.04
N LEU A 18 -9.93 23.94 23.07
CA LEU A 18 -10.08 24.63 21.80
C LEU A 18 -11.21 24.05 20.94
N GLN A 19 -11.44 22.73 21.01
CA GLN A 19 -12.57 22.07 20.35
C GLN A 19 -13.91 22.46 20.97
N GLU A 20 -14.00 22.49 22.31
CA GLU A 20 -15.23 22.88 23.05
C GLU A 20 -15.62 24.33 22.79
N THR A 21 -14.64 25.21 22.64
CA THR A 21 -14.89 26.63 22.37
C THR A 21 -15.16 26.93 20.89
N GLY A 22 -15.09 25.93 20.00
CA GLY A 22 -15.24 26.09 18.56
C GLY A 22 -14.09 26.88 17.89
N SER A 23 -13.01 27.12 18.65
CA SER A 23 -11.82 27.82 18.15
C SER A 23 -10.91 26.91 17.34
N TRP A 24 -11.19 25.60 17.36
CA TRP A 24 -10.49 24.58 16.58
C TRP A 24 -11.48 23.90 15.65
N ASN A 25 -11.35 24.11 14.37
CA ASN A 25 -12.18 23.44 13.38
C ASN A 25 -11.70 22.01 13.15
N THR A 26 -12.65 21.09 13.17
CA THR A 26 -12.44 19.66 12.96
C THR A 26 -11.49 19.34 11.80
N ALA A 27 -10.56 18.44 12.03
CA ALA A 27 -9.72 17.70 11.07
C ALA A 27 -8.79 18.52 10.16
N SER A 28 -9.10 19.75 9.78
CA SER A 28 -8.25 20.58 8.92
C SER A 28 -7.24 21.45 9.67
N ASP A 29 -7.42 21.64 10.98
CA ASP A 29 -6.63 22.57 11.79
C ASP A 29 -5.69 21.87 12.80
N VAL A 30 -5.59 20.54 12.77
CA VAL A 30 -4.66 19.80 13.64
C VAL A 30 -3.25 19.89 13.07
N TRP A 31 -2.43 20.77 13.64
CA TRP A 31 -1.01 20.86 13.36
C TRP A 31 -0.24 19.90 14.27
N LEU A 32 0.13 18.73 13.75
CA LEU A 32 1.10 17.87 14.42
C LEU A 32 2.50 18.46 14.18
N ILE A 33 3.06 19.08 15.21
CA ILE A 33 4.43 19.59 15.20
C ILE A 33 5.37 18.39 15.13
N GLY A 34 6.07 18.25 14.03
CA GLY A 34 7.12 17.25 13.83
C GLY A 34 6.87 16.15 12.82
N SER A 35 5.72 16.12 12.14
CA SER A 35 5.52 15.22 11.01
C SER A 35 5.17 16.01 9.76
N PRO A 36 5.98 15.95 8.70
CA PRO A 36 5.62 16.58 7.45
C PRO A 36 4.49 15.77 6.82
N VAL A 37 3.43 16.46 6.50
CA VAL A 37 2.28 15.98 5.73
C VAL A 37 1.32 15.10 6.50
N LEU A 38 0.26 15.72 7.04
CA LEU A 38 -1.02 15.04 7.18
C LEU A 38 -1.47 14.65 5.76
N VAL A 39 -1.15 13.42 5.37
CA VAL A 39 -1.93 12.78 4.32
C VAL A 39 -3.34 12.74 4.90
N LYS A 40 -4.30 13.43 4.26
CA LYS A 40 -5.71 13.25 4.56
C LYS A 40 -5.95 11.75 4.51
N GLU A 41 -6.13 11.10 5.65
CA GLU A 41 -6.38 9.68 5.68
C GLU A 41 -7.61 9.45 4.81
N SER A 42 -7.46 8.57 3.82
CA SER A 42 -8.59 8.19 3.00
C SER A 42 -9.64 7.60 3.93
N SER A 43 -10.85 8.15 3.91
CA SER A 43 -11.98 7.57 4.64
C SER A 43 -12.40 6.21 4.06
N PHE A 44 -11.74 5.75 3.02
CA PHE A 44 -12.10 4.58 2.24
C PHE A 44 -10.92 3.66 2.00
N GLY A 45 -11.20 2.34 2.04
CA GLY A 45 -10.33 1.28 1.54
C GLY A 45 -10.85 0.74 0.21
N TYR A 46 -9.94 0.36 -0.70
CA TYR A 46 -10.28 -0.20 -2.01
C TYR A 46 -9.67 -1.57 -2.20
N HIS A 47 -10.49 -2.51 -2.69
CA HIS A 47 -10.10 -3.87 -3.06
C HIS A 47 -10.43 -4.11 -4.52
N ALA A 48 -9.53 -4.71 -5.28
CA ALA A 48 -9.73 -4.92 -6.70
C ALA A 48 -9.22 -6.27 -7.20
N GLY A 49 -9.91 -6.85 -8.18
CA GLY A 49 -9.55 -8.13 -8.77
C GLY A 49 -9.79 -9.31 -7.82
N GLY A 50 -8.96 -10.33 -7.94
CA GLY A 50 -9.09 -11.57 -7.18
C GLY A 50 -9.79 -12.66 -7.95
N SER A 51 -10.45 -13.59 -7.26
CA SER A 51 -11.14 -14.72 -7.89
C SER A 51 -12.44 -15.11 -7.19
N ALA A 52 -13.39 -15.59 -7.99
CA ALA A 52 -14.53 -16.36 -7.51
C ALA A 52 -14.36 -17.81 -7.99
N GLY A 53 -14.03 -18.71 -7.06
CA GLY A 53 -13.57 -20.04 -7.43
C GLY A 53 -12.30 -19.99 -8.27
N LEU A 54 -12.36 -20.47 -9.51
CA LEU A 54 -11.23 -20.46 -10.46
C LEU A 54 -11.30 -19.33 -11.50
N ALA A 55 -12.32 -18.47 -11.45
CA ALA A 55 -12.48 -17.38 -12.40
C ALA A 55 -11.87 -16.08 -11.85
N PRO A 56 -10.99 -15.39 -12.63
CA PRO A 56 -10.48 -14.09 -12.25
C PRO A 56 -11.58 -13.04 -12.30
N LEU A 57 -11.46 -12.01 -11.48
CA LEU A 57 -12.43 -10.93 -11.36
C LEU A 57 -11.83 -9.59 -11.79
N SER A 58 -12.70 -8.68 -12.24
CA SER A 58 -12.38 -7.27 -12.50
C SER A 58 -13.06 -6.32 -11.52
N ASN A 59 -13.76 -6.84 -10.51
CA ASN A 59 -14.46 -6.01 -9.53
C ASN A 59 -13.52 -5.06 -8.82
N LEU A 60 -14.08 -3.94 -8.40
CA LEU A 60 -13.47 -3.00 -7.48
C LEU A 60 -14.51 -2.66 -6.42
N ASP A 61 -14.18 -2.89 -5.18
CA ASP A 61 -15.04 -2.66 -4.03
C ASP A 61 -14.43 -1.62 -3.10
N ARG A 62 -15.29 -0.74 -2.57
CA ARG A 62 -14.91 0.30 -1.61
C ARG A 62 -15.52 0.02 -0.25
N ILE A 63 -14.67 0.03 0.79
CA ILE A 63 -15.07 0.00 2.19
C ILE A 63 -15.08 1.44 2.72
N ASP A 64 -16.13 1.82 3.42
CA ASP A 64 -16.22 3.08 4.14
C ASP A 64 -15.80 2.86 5.60
N TYR A 65 -14.69 3.43 6.02
CA TYR A 65 -14.17 3.28 7.40
C TYR A 65 -15.03 4.01 8.44
N SER A 66 -15.87 4.96 8.02
CA SER A 66 -16.85 5.59 8.92
C SER A 66 -18.09 4.73 9.15
N ASN A 67 -18.30 3.71 8.33
CA ASN A 67 -19.43 2.76 8.39
C ASN A 67 -18.97 1.35 7.99
N ASP A 68 -18.06 0.77 8.76
CA ASP A 68 -17.41 -0.51 8.50
C ASP A 68 -18.31 -1.74 8.71
N THR A 69 -19.54 -1.54 9.20
CA THR A 69 -20.57 -2.58 9.31
C THR A 69 -21.39 -2.73 8.03
N SER A 70 -21.30 -1.78 7.10
CA SER A 70 -22.01 -1.87 5.81
C SER A 70 -21.27 -2.79 4.83
N ILE A 71 -22.04 -3.34 3.88
CA ILE A 71 -21.45 -4.09 2.77
C ILE A 71 -20.60 -3.12 1.93
N ALA A 72 -19.43 -3.59 1.49
CA ALA A 72 -18.56 -2.84 0.58
C ALA A 72 -19.32 -2.43 -0.69
N ALA A 73 -19.15 -1.19 -1.09
CA ALA A 73 -19.85 -0.65 -2.25
C ALA A 73 -19.07 -0.94 -3.54
N ALA A 74 -19.72 -1.58 -4.51
CA ALA A 74 -19.12 -1.79 -5.82
C ALA A 74 -18.83 -0.45 -6.52
N ARG A 75 -17.65 -0.36 -7.17
CA ARG A 75 -17.17 0.77 -7.96
C ARG A 75 -16.88 0.32 -9.39
N GLY A 76 -16.41 1.22 -10.22
CA GLY A 76 -16.08 0.90 -11.60
C GLY A 76 -15.02 -0.21 -11.69
N PRO A 77 -15.17 -1.19 -12.61
CA PRO A 77 -14.30 -2.35 -12.68
C PRO A 77 -12.89 -1.97 -13.16
N LEU A 78 -11.91 -2.86 -12.88
CA LEU A 78 -10.63 -2.86 -13.57
C LEU A 78 -10.84 -3.04 -15.09
N THR A 79 -9.89 -2.58 -15.89
CA THR A 79 -9.95 -2.71 -17.37
C THR A 79 -9.86 -4.17 -17.86
N GLY A 80 -9.56 -5.09 -16.99
CA GLY A 80 -9.55 -6.54 -17.26
C GLY A 80 -9.55 -7.32 -15.97
N GLN A 81 -10.04 -8.56 -16.05
CA GLN A 81 -10.03 -9.51 -14.95
C GLN A 81 -8.57 -9.82 -14.57
N ARG A 82 -8.28 -9.99 -13.26
CA ARG A 82 -6.92 -10.37 -12.82
C ARG A 82 -6.87 -10.98 -11.42
N TYR A 83 -6.07 -12.02 -11.30
CA TYR A 83 -5.61 -12.55 -10.01
C TYR A 83 -4.45 -11.72 -9.51
N TYR A 84 -4.29 -11.59 -8.21
CA TYR A 84 -3.11 -11.09 -7.51
C TYR A 84 -2.53 -9.76 -8.04
N PRO A 85 -3.35 -8.74 -8.33
CA PRO A 85 -2.82 -7.41 -8.54
C PRO A 85 -2.24 -6.86 -7.24
N ALA A 86 -1.24 -5.98 -7.32
CA ALA A 86 -0.77 -5.23 -6.16
C ALA A 86 -1.35 -3.81 -6.16
N GLY A 87 -1.64 -3.31 -4.95
CA GLY A 87 -2.17 -1.97 -4.73
C GLY A 87 -1.13 -0.99 -4.22
N ASN A 88 -1.27 0.27 -4.62
CA ASN A 88 -0.59 1.43 -4.06
C ASN A 88 -1.54 2.63 -4.08
N SER A 89 -1.21 3.69 -3.31
CA SER A 89 -2.05 4.88 -3.25
C SER A 89 -1.25 6.16 -3.09
N SER A 90 -1.76 7.23 -3.70
CA SER A 90 -1.41 8.61 -3.41
C SER A 90 -2.52 9.27 -2.57
N SER A 91 -2.39 10.55 -2.29
CA SER A 91 -3.45 11.33 -1.60
C SER A 91 -4.74 11.48 -2.43
N ALA A 92 -4.69 11.30 -3.76
CA ALA A 92 -5.82 11.53 -4.66
C ALA A 92 -6.29 10.26 -5.41
N HIS A 93 -5.46 9.24 -5.50
CA HIS A 93 -5.70 8.08 -6.36
C HIS A 93 -5.27 6.77 -5.72
N ALA A 94 -6.01 5.67 -6.00
CA ALA A 94 -5.51 4.31 -5.85
C ALA A 94 -5.01 3.77 -7.20
N TYR A 95 -4.00 2.91 -7.12
CA TYR A 95 -3.39 2.24 -8.28
C TYR A 95 -3.38 0.74 -8.06
N PHE A 96 -3.81 0.00 -9.08
CA PHE A 96 -3.78 -1.46 -9.10
C PHE A 96 -2.92 -1.91 -10.29
N ALA A 97 -1.79 -2.52 -9.98
CA ALA A 97 -0.78 -2.90 -10.98
C ALA A 97 -0.73 -4.40 -11.18
N GLY A 98 -0.36 -4.82 -12.38
CA GLY A 98 -0.09 -6.21 -12.72
C GLY A 98 -1.24 -7.17 -12.46
N GLY A 99 -0.89 -8.38 -12.04
CA GLY A 99 -1.80 -9.51 -11.91
C GLY A 99 -1.79 -10.40 -13.13
N ALA A 100 -2.60 -11.47 -13.13
CA ALA A 100 -2.67 -12.43 -14.22
C ALA A 100 -4.11 -12.80 -14.58
N ALA A 101 -4.46 -12.86 -15.89
CA ALA A 101 -5.62 -13.54 -16.43
C ALA A 101 -5.72 -13.40 -17.98
N PRO A 102 -5.48 -14.41 -18.77
CA PRO A 102 -4.90 -15.73 -18.49
C PRO A 102 -3.39 -15.69 -18.27
N GLY A 103 -2.68 -14.65 -18.70
CA GLY A 103 -1.23 -14.42 -18.50
C GLY A 103 -0.98 -13.19 -17.65
N GLU A 104 0.26 -13.00 -17.23
CA GLU A 104 0.67 -11.84 -16.43
C GLU A 104 0.55 -10.55 -17.27
N VAL A 105 0.18 -9.47 -16.61
CA VAL A 105 0.08 -8.14 -17.22
C VAL A 105 1.00 -7.14 -16.51
N SER A 106 1.45 -6.12 -17.24
CA SER A 106 2.28 -5.03 -16.69
C SER A 106 1.48 -3.74 -16.45
N SER A 107 0.24 -3.66 -16.96
CA SER A 107 -0.58 -2.45 -16.92
C SER A 107 -0.95 -2.04 -15.49
N MET A 108 -1.02 -0.73 -15.26
CA MET A 108 -1.51 -0.12 -14.03
C MET A 108 -2.85 0.53 -14.27
N ASN A 109 -3.80 0.29 -13.39
CA ASN A 109 -5.12 0.91 -13.38
C ASN A 109 -5.19 1.92 -12.23
N ARG A 110 -5.66 3.14 -12.51
CA ARG A 110 -5.85 4.20 -11.53
C ARG A 110 -7.33 4.46 -11.31
N ILE A 111 -7.73 4.60 -10.06
CA ILE A 111 -9.02 5.16 -9.66
C ILE A 111 -8.81 6.55 -9.05
N ASP A 112 -9.71 7.47 -9.35
CA ASP A 112 -9.75 8.81 -8.76
C ASP A 112 -10.70 8.79 -7.56
N TYR A 113 -10.22 9.19 -6.38
CA TYR A 113 -11.06 9.21 -5.16
C TYR A 113 -12.19 10.23 -5.22
N SER A 114 -12.04 11.28 -6.04
CA SER A 114 -13.09 12.27 -6.23
C SER A 114 -14.23 11.79 -7.14
N ASN A 115 -13.98 10.75 -7.95
CA ASN A 115 -14.95 10.18 -8.89
C ASN A 115 -14.72 8.66 -9.09
N ASP A 116 -14.86 7.90 -8.03
CA ASP A 116 -14.60 6.46 -8.02
C ASP A 116 -15.67 5.59 -8.69
N THR A 117 -16.74 6.21 -9.20
CA THR A 117 -17.81 5.53 -9.95
C THR A 117 -17.59 5.56 -11.45
N SER A 118 -16.72 6.41 -11.98
CA SER A 118 -16.49 6.56 -13.43
C SER A 118 -15.65 5.45 -14.06
N GLY A 119 -15.24 4.45 -13.27
CA GLY A 119 -14.33 3.38 -13.71
C GLY A 119 -12.86 3.78 -13.58
N VAL A 120 -11.99 2.84 -13.87
CA VAL A 120 -10.54 3.03 -13.79
C VAL A 120 -9.97 3.56 -15.10
N THR A 121 -8.86 4.30 -15.00
CA THR A 121 -8.06 4.75 -16.15
C THR A 121 -6.78 3.92 -16.24
N VAL A 122 -6.45 3.43 -17.44
CA VAL A 122 -5.15 2.80 -17.68
C VAL A 122 -4.06 3.86 -17.63
N LYS A 123 -3.00 3.57 -16.92
CA LYS A 123 -1.81 4.40 -16.75
C LYS A 123 -0.57 3.69 -17.29
N GLY A 124 0.61 4.10 -16.89
CA GLY A 124 1.85 3.48 -17.28
C GLY A 124 1.94 1.99 -16.96
N THR A 125 3.07 1.40 -17.23
CA THR A 125 3.31 -0.04 -17.05
C THR A 125 4.45 -0.28 -16.06
N MET A 126 4.46 -1.43 -15.41
CA MET A 126 5.68 -1.98 -14.80
C MET A 126 6.70 -2.37 -15.87
N THR A 127 7.96 -2.53 -15.49
CA THR A 127 9.01 -2.97 -16.42
C THR A 127 8.82 -4.41 -16.89
N VAL A 128 8.18 -5.25 -16.08
CA VAL A 128 7.90 -6.67 -16.35
C VAL A 128 6.46 -6.98 -15.98
N ALA A 129 5.74 -7.70 -16.85
CA ALA A 129 4.43 -8.25 -16.54
C ALA A 129 4.57 -9.31 -15.43
N ARG A 130 3.77 -9.20 -14.36
CA ARG A 130 3.91 -10.06 -13.18
C ARG A 130 2.69 -10.08 -12.28
N ASP A 131 2.58 -11.15 -11.49
CA ASP A 131 1.61 -11.33 -10.41
C ASP A 131 2.31 -11.69 -9.08
N LYS A 132 1.57 -11.85 -7.98
CA LYS A 132 2.09 -12.31 -6.67
C LYS A 132 3.25 -11.47 -6.15
N PHE A 133 3.19 -10.18 -6.34
CA PHE A 133 4.16 -9.18 -5.93
C PHE A 133 3.53 -8.20 -4.94
N ALA A 134 4.35 -7.38 -4.30
CA ALA A 134 3.91 -6.43 -3.30
C ALA A 134 3.91 -4.99 -3.81
N GLY A 135 2.97 -4.19 -3.26
CA GLY A 135 3.00 -2.74 -3.33
C GLY A 135 3.36 -2.13 -1.97
N ALA A 136 4.12 -1.05 -1.98
CA ALA A 136 4.34 -0.16 -0.85
C ALA A 136 4.76 1.21 -1.41
N GLY A 137 4.61 2.29 -0.64
CA GLY A 137 4.96 3.61 -1.16
C GLY A 137 4.83 4.73 -0.15
N ASN A 138 5.05 5.94 -0.63
CA ASN A 138 4.85 7.18 0.11
C ASN A 138 3.93 8.13 -0.69
N VAL A 139 3.87 9.39 -0.30
CA VAL A 139 3.00 10.39 -0.97
C VAL A 139 3.37 10.68 -2.43
N ASN A 140 4.61 10.40 -2.85
CA ASN A 140 5.12 10.74 -4.18
C ASN A 140 5.29 9.53 -5.10
N PHE A 141 5.58 8.35 -4.53
CA PHE A 141 6.01 7.17 -5.26
C PHE A 141 5.32 5.90 -4.79
N GLY A 142 4.92 5.05 -5.74
CA GLY A 142 4.56 3.66 -5.51
C GLY A 142 5.70 2.73 -5.93
N TYR A 143 6.01 1.75 -5.10
CA TYR A 143 7.01 0.71 -5.37
C TYR A 143 6.35 -0.63 -5.48
N PHE A 144 6.79 -1.44 -6.43
CA PHE A 144 6.29 -2.77 -6.71
C PHE A 144 7.46 -3.76 -6.70
N ALA A 145 7.42 -4.76 -5.82
CA ALA A 145 8.57 -5.62 -5.55
C ALA A 145 8.28 -7.11 -5.69
N GLY A 146 9.21 -7.84 -6.33
CA GLY A 146 9.15 -9.28 -6.52
C GLY A 146 8.12 -9.73 -7.54
N GLY A 147 7.63 -10.96 -7.42
CA GLY A 147 6.55 -11.54 -8.23
C GLY A 147 6.95 -12.71 -9.11
N ALA A 148 6.00 -13.16 -9.93
CA ALA A 148 6.11 -14.20 -10.94
C ALA A 148 5.82 -13.62 -12.34
N PRO A 149 6.25 -14.28 -13.46
CA PRO A 149 6.68 -15.68 -13.61
C PRO A 149 8.12 -15.92 -13.13
N GLY A 150 8.30 -16.98 -12.37
CA GLY A 150 9.56 -17.23 -11.65
C GLY A 150 9.74 -16.21 -10.50
N PRO A 151 10.60 -16.50 -9.52
CA PRO A 151 10.90 -15.53 -8.48
C PRO A 151 11.66 -14.33 -9.06
N LEU A 152 11.17 -13.10 -8.82
CA LEU A 152 11.81 -11.87 -9.25
C LEU A 152 12.41 -11.10 -8.06
N SER A 153 13.55 -10.46 -8.26
CA SER A 153 14.11 -9.49 -7.29
C SER A 153 13.83 -8.03 -7.66
N THR A 154 13.24 -7.80 -8.82
CA THR A 154 12.97 -6.46 -9.36
C THR A 154 12.09 -5.65 -8.41
N VAL A 155 12.46 -4.40 -8.19
CA VAL A 155 11.63 -3.36 -7.59
C VAL A 155 11.43 -2.27 -8.63
N ASP A 156 10.19 -2.00 -8.99
CA ASP A 156 9.81 -0.92 -9.89
C ASP A 156 9.25 0.25 -9.11
N ARG A 157 9.64 1.49 -9.46
CA ARG A 157 9.07 2.71 -8.91
C ARG A 157 8.19 3.41 -9.93
N MET A 158 6.95 3.67 -9.56
CA MET A 158 6.04 4.58 -10.25
C MET A 158 6.09 5.95 -9.58
N GLU A 159 6.16 7.00 -10.36
CA GLU A 159 6.04 8.38 -9.90
C GLU A 159 4.59 8.84 -10.11
N TYR A 160 3.89 9.22 -9.03
CA TYR A 160 2.47 9.60 -9.12
C TYR A 160 2.24 10.87 -9.93
N ALA A 161 3.21 11.79 -9.94
CA ALA A 161 3.15 13.00 -10.75
C ALA A 161 3.28 12.73 -12.26
N ASN A 162 3.84 11.57 -12.65
CA ASN A 162 4.02 11.14 -14.04
C ASN A 162 3.55 9.68 -14.21
N ASP A 163 2.31 9.41 -13.85
CA ASP A 163 1.74 8.06 -13.78
C ASP A 163 1.45 7.42 -15.16
N THR A 164 1.72 8.11 -16.25
CA THR A 164 1.61 7.59 -17.61
C THR A 164 2.92 6.98 -18.12
N ALA A 165 4.04 7.26 -17.46
CA ALA A 165 5.32 6.69 -17.80
C ALA A 165 5.43 5.22 -17.36
N THR A 166 6.30 4.46 -18.04
CA THR A 166 6.73 3.15 -17.55
C THR A 166 7.48 3.33 -16.23
N ALA A 167 7.21 2.47 -15.25
CA ALA A 167 7.90 2.48 -13.98
C ALA A 167 9.42 2.32 -14.16
N THR A 168 10.18 2.90 -13.24
CA THR A 168 11.65 2.88 -13.29
C THR A 168 12.19 1.79 -12.38
N PRO A 169 13.10 0.90 -12.86
CA PRO A 169 13.76 -0.07 -11.99
C PRO A 169 14.57 0.62 -10.90
N LYS A 170 14.51 0.08 -9.70
CA LYS A 170 15.20 0.56 -8.49
C LYS A 170 15.99 -0.56 -7.83
N GLY A 171 16.48 -0.34 -6.62
CA GLY A 171 17.23 -1.33 -5.87
C GLY A 171 16.46 -2.64 -5.69
N SER A 172 17.14 -3.76 -5.90
CA SER A 172 16.52 -5.08 -5.89
C SER A 172 16.27 -5.62 -4.49
N LEU A 173 15.33 -6.55 -4.35
CA LEU A 173 15.25 -7.43 -3.19
C LEU A 173 16.57 -8.20 -3.00
N SER A 174 16.94 -8.53 -1.78
CA SER A 174 18.14 -9.30 -1.45
C SER A 174 18.15 -10.71 -2.04
N THR A 175 16.96 -11.23 -2.33
CA THR A 175 16.77 -12.51 -3.04
C THR A 175 15.51 -12.44 -3.89
N PRO A 176 15.49 -13.11 -5.06
CA PRO A 176 14.27 -13.25 -5.85
C PRO A 176 13.15 -13.92 -5.06
N ALA A 177 11.91 -13.41 -5.22
CA ALA A 177 10.77 -13.84 -4.42
C ALA A 177 9.45 -13.75 -5.19
N THR A 178 8.52 -14.66 -4.86
CA THR A 178 7.10 -14.61 -5.22
C THR A 178 6.24 -14.57 -3.97
N HIS A 179 4.94 -14.23 -4.10
CA HIS A 179 4.01 -14.11 -2.99
C HIS A 179 4.49 -13.09 -1.95
N VAL A 180 5.07 -12.02 -2.45
CA VAL A 180 5.63 -10.94 -1.63
C VAL A 180 4.48 -10.10 -1.07
N THR A 181 4.63 -9.71 0.18
CA THR A 181 3.72 -8.79 0.87
C THR A 181 4.48 -7.55 1.30
N GLY A 182 3.89 -6.37 1.19
CA GLY A 182 4.56 -5.10 1.43
C GLY A 182 3.80 -4.19 2.38
N THR A 183 4.54 -3.50 3.22
CA THR A 183 4.06 -2.43 4.10
C THR A 183 5.11 -1.33 4.16
N GLY A 184 4.84 -0.20 4.78
CA GLY A 184 5.83 0.87 4.87
C GLY A 184 5.31 2.12 5.56
N ASN A 185 6.18 3.10 5.63
CA ASN A 185 5.90 4.46 6.08
C ASN A 185 6.35 5.46 5.01
N GLN A 186 6.46 6.75 5.35
CA GLN A 186 6.87 7.79 4.42
C GLN A 186 8.37 7.72 4.00
N SER A 187 9.19 6.97 4.74
CA SER A 187 10.64 6.88 4.50
C SER A 187 11.08 5.54 3.92
N ASN A 188 10.39 4.45 4.24
CA ASN A 188 10.82 3.10 3.89
C ASN A 188 9.67 2.20 3.46
N ALA A 189 9.92 1.33 2.48
CA ALA A 189 9.13 0.13 2.24
C ALA A 189 9.75 -1.08 2.93
N TYR A 190 8.90 -2.01 3.35
CA TYR A 190 9.27 -3.30 3.91
C TYR A 190 8.55 -4.40 3.14
N PHE A 191 9.31 -5.30 2.55
CA PHE A 191 8.83 -6.43 1.76
C PHE A 191 9.17 -7.74 2.46
N GLY A 192 8.17 -8.56 2.70
CA GLY A 192 8.31 -9.82 3.42
C GLY A 192 7.39 -10.90 2.89
N SER A 193 7.25 -12.00 3.64
CA SER A 193 6.38 -13.13 3.30
C SER A 193 6.74 -13.78 1.96
N PHE A 194 8.02 -14.10 1.79
CA PHE A 194 8.50 -14.83 0.60
C PHE A 194 8.26 -16.32 0.78
N ALA A 195 7.65 -16.97 -0.18
CA ALA A 195 7.19 -18.36 -0.19
C ALA A 195 7.98 -19.40 0.66
N THR A 196 9.27 -19.24 0.81
CA THR A 196 10.16 -20.16 1.53
C THR A 196 11.08 -19.49 2.54
N LYS A 197 10.92 -18.17 2.75
CA LYS A 197 11.81 -17.37 3.60
C LYS A 197 11.03 -16.44 4.51
N SER A 198 11.51 -16.28 5.71
CA SER A 198 10.97 -15.31 6.69
C SER A 198 11.62 -13.93 6.61
N THR A 199 12.59 -13.73 5.71
CA THR A 199 13.35 -12.48 5.56
C THR A 199 12.46 -11.30 5.27
N ILE A 200 12.74 -10.14 5.90
CA ILE A 200 12.17 -8.84 5.55
C ILE A 200 13.24 -8.02 4.84
N ASN A 201 12.88 -7.41 3.71
CA ASN A 201 13.72 -6.49 2.96
C ASN A 201 13.21 -5.06 3.16
N ARG A 202 14.08 -4.13 3.57
CA ARG A 202 13.78 -2.70 3.66
C ARG A 202 14.39 -1.96 2.48
N LEU A 203 13.56 -1.19 1.77
CA LEU A 203 13.98 -0.20 0.79
C LEU A 203 13.86 1.19 1.42
N ASP A 204 14.96 1.92 1.41
CA ASP A 204 14.99 3.34 1.81
C ASP A 204 14.65 4.21 0.60
N TYR A 205 13.60 5.03 0.70
CA TYR A 205 13.15 5.86 -0.43
C TYR A 205 14.13 6.99 -0.76
N SER A 206 14.97 7.42 0.18
CA SER A 206 16.00 8.44 -0.06
C SER A 206 17.19 7.91 -0.86
N SER A 207 17.38 6.60 -0.89
CA SER A 207 18.46 5.89 -1.60
C SER A 207 17.94 4.68 -2.39
N ASP A 208 16.80 4.84 -3.04
CA ASP A 208 16.03 3.77 -3.68
C ASP A 208 16.71 3.06 -4.85
N SER A 209 17.88 3.52 -5.27
CA SER A 209 18.72 2.86 -6.28
C SER A 209 19.66 1.81 -5.70
N THR A 210 19.81 1.76 -4.37
CA THR A 210 20.59 0.73 -3.70
C THR A 210 19.74 -0.51 -3.43
N ALA A 211 20.37 -1.69 -3.39
CA ALA A 211 19.65 -2.92 -3.04
C ALA A 211 19.02 -2.83 -1.65
N CYS A 212 17.89 -3.49 -1.49
CA CYS A 212 17.18 -3.58 -0.21
C CYS A 212 18.08 -4.17 0.88
N VAL A 213 18.00 -3.60 2.07
CA VAL A 213 18.73 -4.09 3.25
C VAL A 213 17.87 -5.14 3.95
N THR A 214 18.46 -6.31 4.22
CA THR A 214 17.81 -7.35 5.03
C THR A 214 17.62 -6.87 6.47
N LYS A 215 16.41 -7.04 6.98
CA LYS A 215 16.01 -6.77 8.36
C LYS A 215 15.65 -8.07 9.09
N GLY A 216 15.23 -7.96 10.35
CA GLY A 216 14.83 -9.11 11.16
C GLY A 216 13.76 -9.97 10.47
N PRO A 217 13.78 -11.29 10.64
CA PRO A 217 12.85 -12.19 10.00
C PRO A 217 11.45 -12.12 10.62
N LEU A 218 10.44 -12.50 9.84
CA LEU A 218 9.17 -12.95 10.38
C LEU A 218 9.38 -14.21 11.22
N THR A 219 8.48 -14.50 12.14
CA THR A 219 8.56 -15.74 12.97
C THR A 219 8.46 -17.01 12.13
N LEU A 220 7.86 -16.93 10.97
CA LEU A 220 7.65 -18.04 10.04
C LEU A 220 7.83 -17.58 8.59
N ALA A 221 8.24 -18.51 7.71
CA ALA A 221 8.17 -18.32 6.28
C ALA A 221 6.72 -18.52 5.82
N LEU A 222 6.13 -17.50 5.18
CA LEU A 222 4.71 -17.48 4.83
C LEU A 222 4.51 -17.21 3.35
N PHE A 223 3.46 -17.81 2.77
CA PHE A 223 2.92 -17.42 1.46
C PHE A 223 1.71 -16.54 1.64
N GLY A 224 1.59 -15.48 0.85
CA GLY A 224 0.36 -14.74 0.72
C GLY A 224 -0.19 -14.19 2.04
N ALA A 225 0.70 -13.81 2.96
CA ALA A 225 0.29 -13.05 4.13
C ALA A 225 -0.35 -11.73 3.71
N ALA A 226 -1.29 -11.25 4.51
CA ALA A 226 -1.79 -9.89 4.39
C ALA A 226 -0.83 -8.91 5.08
N SER A 227 -0.87 -7.63 4.72
CA SER A 227 -0.13 -6.59 5.42
C SER A 227 -1.01 -5.39 5.74
N ALA A 228 -0.64 -4.71 6.80
CA ALA A 228 -1.24 -3.45 7.22
C ALA A 228 -0.17 -2.53 7.81
N THR A 229 -0.46 -1.25 7.89
CA THR A 229 0.39 -0.26 8.56
C THR A 229 -0.48 0.65 9.42
N ASN A 230 0.06 1.16 10.51
CA ASN A 230 -0.54 2.28 11.25
C ASN A 230 0.08 3.63 10.84
N GLY A 231 0.59 3.72 9.63
CA GLY A 231 1.23 4.93 9.11
C GLY A 231 2.73 5.00 9.41
N ASN A 232 3.16 5.54 10.55
CA ASN A 232 4.57 5.87 10.76
C ASN A 232 5.32 4.98 11.76
N LEU A 233 4.62 4.19 12.57
CA LEU A 233 5.25 3.48 13.70
C LEU A 233 5.45 1.99 13.44
N TYR A 234 4.43 1.30 12.93
CA TYR A 234 4.42 -0.15 12.86
C TYR A 234 3.86 -0.66 11.54
N GLY A 235 4.46 -1.75 11.06
CA GLY A 235 3.90 -2.60 10.02
C GLY A 235 3.52 -3.97 10.59
N TYR A 236 2.54 -4.58 9.96
CA TYR A 236 2.01 -5.89 10.36
C TYR A 236 1.99 -6.81 9.16
N PHE A 237 2.35 -8.08 9.41
CA PHE A 237 2.21 -9.18 8.47
C PHE A 237 1.38 -10.26 9.15
N ALA A 238 0.27 -10.66 8.55
CA ALA A 238 -0.73 -11.52 9.19
C ALA A 238 -1.16 -12.69 8.33
N GLY A 239 -1.36 -13.84 8.93
CA GLY A 239 -1.85 -15.05 8.30
C GLY A 239 -0.90 -15.61 7.25
N GLY A 240 -1.47 -16.21 6.21
CA GLY A 240 -0.75 -16.87 5.14
C GLY A 240 -0.62 -18.38 5.35
N THR A 241 -0.01 -19.03 4.36
CA THR A 241 0.25 -20.47 4.40
C THR A 241 1.73 -20.76 4.51
N GLY A 242 2.08 -21.83 5.24
CA GLY A 242 3.38 -22.48 5.13
C GLY A 242 3.29 -23.68 4.19
N ASN A 243 4.26 -24.58 4.25
CA ASN A 243 4.13 -25.89 3.59
C ASN A 243 3.43 -26.87 4.57
N PRO A 244 2.14 -27.22 4.34
CA PRO A 244 1.04 -26.95 5.28
C PRO A 244 1.46 -26.93 6.74
N PRO A 245 0.84 -26.21 7.68
CA PRO A 245 -0.54 -25.72 7.67
C PRO A 245 -0.69 -24.23 7.37
N ASN A 246 -1.95 -23.74 7.34
CA ASN A 246 -2.28 -22.32 7.39
C ASN A 246 -1.95 -21.77 8.79
N TYR A 247 -1.53 -20.53 8.85
CA TYR A 247 -1.16 -19.84 10.08
C TYR A 247 -2.07 -18.66 10.40
N SER A 248 -2.33 -18.47 11.68
CA SER A 248 -3.07 -17.30 12.21
C SER A 248 -2.14 -16.29 12.90
N THR A 249 -0.83 -16.41 12.69
CA THR A 249 0.16 -15.51 13.32
C THR A 249 0.06 -14.09 12.79
N VAL A 250 0.29 -13.12 13.67
CA VAL A 250 0.48 -11.72 13.34
C VAL A 250 1.88 -11.32 13.78
N ASN A 251 2.69 -10.88 12.83
CA ASN A 251 4.02 -10.33 13.09
C ASN A 251 3.97 -8.82 12.99
N ARG A 252 4.55 -8.14 13.97
CA ARG A 252 4.71 -6.68 13.96
C ARG A 252 6.17 -6.34 13.71
N ILE A 253 6.41 -5.37 12.84
CA ILE A 253 7.72 -4.73 12.68
C ILE A 253 7.63 -3.28 13.18
N ASP A 254 8.71 -2.81 13.80
CA ASP A 254 8.89 -1.44 14.20
C ASP A 254 9.64 -0.71 13.08
N TYR A 255 9.19 0.47 12.71
CA TYR A 255 9.81 1.27 11.66
C TYR A 255 10.95 2.17 12.16
N SER A 256 11.17 2.24 13.48
CA SER A 256 12.29 3.00 14.08
C SER A 256 13.66 2.37 13.83
#